data_9dadc1b347982e2528e72d9d8d1016f6
#
_entry.id   9dadc1b347982e2528e72d9d8d1016f6
#
_cell.length_a   1.000
_cell.length_b   1.000
_cell.length_c   1.000
_cell.angle_alpha   90.00
_cell.angle_beta   90.00
_cell.angle_gamma   90.00
#
_symmetry.space_group_name_H-M   'P 1'
#
loop_
_entity.id
_entity.type
_entity.pdbx_description
1 polymer ?
#
loop_
_entity_poly.entity_id
_entity_poly.type
_entity_poly.pdbx_seq_one_letter_code
_entity_poly.pdbx_strand_id
1 'polypeptide(L)'
;MKGWSVPVSITVLFLAAGLAAWWLPERAAEPEAEPAQAPAGSVSERKAAFIETMLPAIRSQNQRMREFRERIRKAHKALRKGRTLAQDEREWLLSMARRHRLARPDDGELSADWTVQLLERVDVIPADLALAQAALESAWGESRFARQGNNFFGQWCFTEGCGLVPRRRAEGATHEVQVFDSVAASVQTYMRNLNSHPAYTEMRRIRAKLRQQGQPLRGSELAQGLNSYAGIGTHYAERLSSMIEHNDLERFRNNEG
;
A
#
# COMPACT_ATOMS: atom_id res chain seq x y z
N MET A 1 28.98 29.64 -16.46
CA MET A 1 27.65 29.21 -16.89
C MET A 1 27.03 28.45 -15.73
N LYS A 2 25.99 29.01 -15.11
CA LYS A 2 25.40 28.53 -13.85
C LYS A 2 24.30 27.50 -14.16
N GLY A 3 24.49 26.26 -13.75
CA GLY A 3 23.47 25.22 -13.80
C GLY A 3 22.51 25.36 -12.61
N TRP A 4 21.24 25.55 -12.90
CA TRP A 4 20.18 25.54 -11.90
C TRP A 4 19.63 24.12 -11.75
N SER A 5 19.86 23.54 -10.61
CA SER A 5 19.17 22.32 -10.16
C SER A 5 17.89 22.74 -9.42
N VAL A 6 16.74 22.35 -9.95
CA VAL A 6 15.43 22.58 -9.35
C VAL A 6 15.09 21.37 -8.48
N PRO A 7 14.85 21.53 -7.17
CA PRO A 7 14.30 20.43 -6.37
C PRO A 7 12.79 20.30 -6.63
N VAL A 8 12.36 19.12 -7.06
CA VAL A 8 10.93 18.78 -7.17
C VAL A 8 10.44 18.43 -5.75
N SER A 9 9.94 19.44 -5.06
CA SER A 9 9.19 19.24 -3.81
C SER A 9 7.76 18.85 -4.15
N ILE A 10 7.40 17.59 -3.92
CA ILE A 10 6.01 17.13 -3.98
C ILE A 10 5.37 17.51 -2.65
N THR A 11 4.77 18.68 -2.59
CA THR A 11 3.95 19.13 -1.46
C THR A 11 2.53 18.63 -1.68
N VAL A 12 2.09 17.67 -0.87
CA VAL A 12 0.69 17.25 -0.79
C VAL A 12 -0.02 18.26 0.11
N LEU A 13 -0.67 19.25 -0.50
CA LEU A 13 -1.47 20.26 0.19
C LEU A 13 -2.92 19.80 0.31
N PHE A 14 -3.35 19.48 1.54
CA PHE A 14 -4.75 19.49 1.90
C PHE A 14 -5.10 20.91 2.39
N LEU A 15 -5.82 21.67 1.57
CA LEU A 15 -6.34 22.99 1.96
C LEU A 15 -7.61 22.82 2.78
N ALA A 16 -7.54 23.29 4.05
CA ALA A 16 -8.69 23.61 4.85
C ALA A 16 -9.41 24.82 4.24
N ALA A 17 -10.67 24.66 3.83
CA ALA A 17 -11.49 25.75 3.30
C ALA A 17 -12.06 26.55 4.47
N GLY A 18 -11.54 27.77 4.66
CA GLY A 18 -12.16 28.82 5.45
C GLY A 18 -13.21 29.57 4.64
N LEU A 19 -14.29 29.92 5.30
CA LEU A 19 -15.49 30.59 4.84
C LEU A 19 -15.21 31.93 4.14
N ALA A 20 -15.73 32.09 2.90
CA ALA A 20 -16.13 33.40 2.34
C ALA A 20 -17.39 33.19 1.52
N ALA A 21 -18.53 33.49 2.11
CA ALA A 21 -19.79 33.65 1.42
C ALA A 21 -19.78 35.02 0.74
N TRP A 22 -20.01 35.06 -0.59
CA TRP A 22 -20.62 36.23 -1.27
C TRP A 22 -21.01 35.87 -2.71
N TRP A 23 -22.33 35.82 -2.95
CA TRP A 23 -23.06 35.99 -4.22
C TRP A 23 -22.55 35.30 -5.48
N LEU A 24 -23.18 34.18 -5.80
CA LEU A 24 -23.26 33.64 -7.17
C LEU A 24 -24.74 33.40 -7.54
N PRO A 25 -25.14 33.64 -8.78
CA PRO A 25 -26.54 33.47 -9.22
C PRO A 25 -26.92 32.01 -9.19
N GLU A 26 -28.18 31.80 -8.84
CA GLU A 26 -28.88 30.54 -8.77
C GLU A 26 -28.73 29.75 -10.07
N ARG A 27 -27.80 28.80 -10.13
CA ARG A 27 -27.76 27.78 -11.18
C ARG A 27 -28.84 26.78 -10.89
N ALA A 28 -29.73 26.56 -11.88
CA ALA A 28 -30.74 25.52 -11.84
C ALA A 28 -30.16 24.22 -11.28
N ALA A 29 -30.83 23.68 -10.28
CA ALA A 29 -30.47 22.40 -9.66
C ALA A 29 -30.51 21.31 -10.75
N GLU A 30 -29.34 20.78 -11.08
CA GLU A 30 -29.29 19.49 -11.78
C GLU A 30 -29.97 18.46 -10.86
N PRO A 31 -30.77 17.52 -11.40
CA PRO A 31 -31.46 16.53 -10.59
C PRO A 31 -30.43 15.80 -9.73
N GLU A 32 -30.65 15.82 -8.41
CA GLU A 32 -29.89 15.02 -7.46
C GLU A 32 -29.91 13.57 -7.97
N ALA A 33 -28.73 13.08 -8.35
CA ALA A 33 -28.58 11.65 -8.65
C ALA A 33 -29.04 10.91 -7.41
N GLU A 34 -30.05 10.04 -7.53
CA GLU A 34 -30.55 9.19 -6.46
C GLU A 34 -29.39 8.66 -5.62
N PRO A 35 -29.47 8.79 -4.28
CA PRO A 35 -28.43 8.24 -3.42
C PRO A 35 -28.32 6.74 -3.75
N ALA A 36 -27.10 6.32 -4.14
CA ALA A 36 -26.84 4.93 -4.41
C ALA A 36 -27.41 4.11 -3.25
N GLN A 37 -28.38 3.23 -3.55
CA GLN A 37 -29.09 2.43 -2.54
C GLN A 37 -28.08 1.83 -1.59
N ALA A 38 -28.28 2.06 -0.28
CA ALA A 38 -27.45 1.46 0.74
C ALA A 38 -27.48 -0.07 0.52
N PRO A 39 -26.33 -0.75 0.53
CA PRO A 39 -26.30 -2.18 0.28
C PRO A 39 -27.21 -2.90 1.28
N ALA A 40 -28.00 -3.85 0.78
CA ALA A 40 -28.85 -4.68 1.61
C ALA A 40 -27.99 -5.47 2.60
N GLY A 41 -28.35 -5.44 3.87
CA GLY A 41 -27.65 -6.18 4.94
C GLY A 41 -27.25 -5.32 6.13
N SER A 42 -27.06 -5.97 7.27
CA SER A 42 -26.55 -5.35 8.49
C SER A 42 -25.11 -4.87 8.32
N VAL A 43 -24.63 -3.98 9.17
CA VAL A 43 -23.21 -3.56 9.20
C VAL A 43 -22.29 -4.76 9.36
N SER A 44 -22.70 -5.76 10.15
CA SER A 44 -21.92 -6.99 10.36
C SER A 44 -21.79 -7.82 9.08
N GLU A 45 -22.88 -8.00 8.33
CA GLU A 45 -22.87 -8.74 7.06
C GLU A 45 -22.00 -8.05 6.00
N ARG A 46 -22.06 -6.72 5.90
CA ARG A 46 -21.19 -5.96 4.99
C ARG A 46 -19.71 -6.13 5.32
N LYS A 47 -19.35 -6.06 6.62
CA LYS A 47 -17.97 -6.28 7.06
C LYS A 47 -17.52 -7.72 6.77
N ALA A 48 -18.39 -8.71 6.97
CA ALA A 48 -18.09 -10.10 6.65
C ALA A 48 -17.84 -10.28 5.15
N ALA A 49 -18.71 -9.81 4.30
CA ALA A 49 -18.56 -9.87 2.83
C ALA A 49 -17.30 -9.16 2.34
N PHE A 50 -16.95 -8.01 2.94
CA PHE A 50 -15.70 -7.31 2.65
C PHE A 50 -14.48 -8.17 2.99
N ILE A 51 -14.46 -8.80 4.16
CA ILE A 51 -13.35 -9.65 4.61
C ILE A 51 -13.25 -10.88 3.71
N GLU A 52 -14.36 -11.52 3.36
CA GLU A 52 -14.41 -12.65 2.42
C GLU A 52 -13.85 -12.29 1.04
N THR A 53 -14.07 -11.07 0.60
CA THR A 53 -13.54 -10.55 -0.67
C THR A 53 -12.03 -10.27 -0.61
N MET A 54 -11.56 -9.63 0.46
CA MET A 54 -10.19 -9.14 0.55
C MET A 54 -9.18 -10.19 1.03
N LEU A 55 -9.57 -11.00 2.01
CA LEU A 55 -8.65 -11.89 2.72
C LEU A 55 -7.97 -12.94 1.81
N PRO A 56 -8.66 -13.59 0.85
CA PRO A 56 -8.01 -14.53 -0.07
C PRO A 56 -6.91 -13.87 -0.91
N ALA A 57 -7.14 -12.66 -1.41
CA ALA A 57 -6.16 -11.91 -2.20
C ALA A 57 -4.93 -11.52 -1.35
N ILE A 58 -5.16 -11.07 -0.12
CA ILE A 58 -4.10 -10.73 0.84
C ILE A 58 -3.25 -11.95 1.16
N ARG A 59 -3.88 -13.08 1.48
CA ARG A 59 -3.20 -14.35 1.79
C ARG A 59 -2.39 -14.88 0.62
N SER A 60 -2.95 -14.86 -0.58
CA SER A 60 -2.26 -15.29 -1.80
C SER A 60 -1.02 -14.44 -2.07
N GLN A 61 -1.12 -13.12 -1.93
CA GLN A 61 0.02 -12.23 -2.11
C GLN A 61 1.09 -12.42 -1.03
N ASN A 62 0.71 -12.60 0.23
CA ASN A 62 1.62 -12.92 1.32
C ASN A 62 2.32 -14.26 1.10
N GLN A 63 1.62 -15.27 0.58
CA GLN A 63 2.24 -16.55 0.23
C GLN A 63 3.35 -16.37 -0.82
N ARG A 64 3.10 -15.60 -1.89
CA ARG A 64 4.14 -15.27 -2.88
C ARG A 64 5.33 -14.53 -2.25
N MET A 65 5.06 -13.60 -1.33
CA MET A 65 6.16 -12.89 -0.64
C MET A 65 7.01 -13.83 0.20
N ARG A 66 6.41 -14.82 0.88
CA ARG A 66 7.16 -15.84 1.62
C ARG A 66 8.06 -16.67 0.69
N GLU A 67 7.53 -17.11 -0.44
CA GLU A 67 8.29 -17.89 -1.44
C GLU A 67 9.47 -17.09 -2.00
N PHE A 68 9.25 -15.83 -2.37
CA PHE A 68 10.31 -14.94 -2.85
C PHE A 68 11.37 -14.69 -1.77
N ARG A 69 10.91 -14.44 -0.55
CA ARG A 69 11.79 -14.22 0.58
C ARG A 69 12.66 -15.44 0.89
N GLU A 70 12.11 -16.64 0.84
CA GLU A 70 12.86 -17.87 1.03
C GLU A 70 13.92 -18.07 -0.08
N ARG A 71 13.58 -17.77 -1.32
CA ARG A 71 14.54 -17.82 -2.43
C ARG A 71 15.69 -16.81 -2.23
N ILE A 72 15.38 -15.58 -1.79
CA ILE A 72 16.41 -14.58 -1.49
C ILE A 72 17.28 -15.02 -0.30
N ARG A 73 16.70 -15.65 0.73
CA ARG A 73 17.47 -16.20 1.87
C ARG A 73 18.45 -17.29 1.44
N LYS A 74 18.07 -18.14 0.51
CA LYS A 74 18.98 -19.17 -0.06
C LYS A 74 20.14 -18.53 -0.79
N ALA A 75 19.88 -17.52 -1.63
CA ALA A 75 20.91 -16.75 -2.31
C ALA A 75 21.81 -16.01 -1.31
N HIS A 76 21.26 -15.35 -0.30
CA HIS A 76 22.01 -14.71 0.79
C HIS A 76 22.97 -15.70 1.47
N LYS A 77 22.49 -16.90 1.84
CA LYS A 77 23.31 -17.93 2.48
C LYS A 77 24.44 -18.43 1.57
N ALA A 78 24.21 -18.50 0.26
CA ALA A 78 25.23 -18.88 -0.72
C ALA A 78 26.32 -17.79 -0.80
N LEU A 79 25.93 -16.54 -0.95
CA LEU A 79 26.85 -15.40 -1.04
C LEU A 79 27.68 -15.24 0.25
N ARG A 80 27.06 -15.39 1.43
CA ARG A 80 27.80 -15.38 2.70
C ARG A 80 28.89 -16.46 2.82
N LYS A 81 28.74 -17.54 2.06
CA LYS A 81 29.75 -18.65 2.00
C LYS A 81 30.74 -18.46 0.86
N GLY A 82 30.78 -17.29 0.21
CA GLY A 82 31.63 -17.01 -0.94
C GLY A 82 31.27 -17.79 -2.20
N ARG A 83 30.04 -18.33 -2.29
CA ARG A 83 29.61 -19.08 -3.48
C ARG A 83 29.09 -18.13 -4.56
N THR A 84 29.43 -18.40 -5.80
CA THR A 84 28.86 -17.72 -6.96
C THR A 84 27.42 -18.20 -7.20
N LEU A 85 26.53 -17.28 -7.53
CA LEU A 85 25.15 -17.61 -7.93
C LEU A 85 25.11 -17.94 -9.43
N ALA A 86 24.23 -18.86 -9.80
CA ALA A 86 23.92 -19.13 -11.20
C ALA A 86 23.35 -17.89 -11.90
N GLN A 87 23.49 -17.80 -13.20
CA GLN A 87 23.09 -16.62 -13.99
C GLN A 87 21.59 -16.32 -13.88
N ASP A 88 20.77 -17.34 -13.97
CA ASP A 88 19.30 -17.25 -13.83
C ASP A 88 18.89 -16.73 -12.45
N GLU A 89 19.59 -17.14 -11.39
CA GLU A 89 19.36 -16.67 -10.03
C GLU A 89 19.75 -15.19 -9.88
N ARG A 90 20.88 -14.77 -10.44
CA ARG A 90 21.31 -13.37 -10.47
C ARG A 90 20.28 -12.49 -11.18
N GLU A 91 19.83 -12.91 -12.37
CA GLU A 91 18.82 -12.19 -13.15
C GLU A 91 17.49 -12.08 -12.43
N TRP A 92 17.07 -13.15 -11.76
CA TRP A 92 15.86 -13.14 -10.95
C TRP A 92 15.98 -12.15 -9.78
N LEU A 93 17.08 -12.16 -9.02
CA LEU A 93 17.31 -11.21 -7.92
C LEU A 93 17.31 -9.77 -8.42
N LEU A 94 17.95 -9.47 -9.53
CA LEU A 94 17.94 -8.15 -10.14
C LEU A 94 16.54 -7.74 -10.61
N SER A 95 15.73 -8.68 -11.10
CA SER A 95 14.34 -8.42 -11.47
C SER A 95 13.49 -8.06 -10.24
N MET A 96 13.70 -8.77 -9.13
CA MET A 96 13.04 -8.49 -7.85
C MET A 96 13.45 -7.12 -7.29
N ALA A 97 14.74 -6.80 -7.37
CA ALA A 97 15.26 -5.50 -6.97
C ALA A 97 14.60 -4.34 -7.73
N ARG A 98 14.53 -4.44 -9.05
CA ARG A 98 13.83 -3.44 -9.89
C ARG A 98 12.38 -3.28 -9.48
N ARG A 99 11.64 -4.38 -9.28
CA ARG A 99 10.23 -4.37 -8.85
C ARG A 99 10.03 -3.70 -7.49
N HIS A 100 11.03 -3.79 -6.61
CA HIS A 100 10.99 -3.25 -5.26
C HIS A 100 11.84 -1.98 -5.08
N ARG A 101 12.20 -1.31 -6.17
CA ARG A 101 12.94 -0.04 -6.18
C ARG A 101 14.25 -0.09 -5.39
N LEU A 102 14.94 -1.22 -5.43
CA LEU A 102 16.29 -1.35 -4.93
C LEU A 102 17.28 -1.16 -6.07
N ALA A 103 18.26 -0.28 -5.89
CA ALA A 103 19.30 -0.04 -6.86
C ALA A 103 20.16 -1.31 -7.07
N ARG A 104 20.63 -1.49 -8.30
CA ARG A 104 21.66 -2.47 -8.60
C ARG A 104 22.96 -2.03 -7.93
N PRO A 105 23.83 -2.95 -7.47
CA PRO A 105 25.16 -2.59 -7.00
C PRO A 105 25.97 -1.90 -8.11
N ASP A 106 26.74 -0.87 -7.75
CA ASP A 106 27.51 -0.04 -8.72
C ASP A 106 28.58 -0.86 -9.46
N ASP A 107 29.22 -1.81 -8.76
CA ASP A 107 30.18 -2.75 -9.33
C ASP A 107 29.54 -3.92 -10.08
N GLY A 108 28.22 -4.02 -10.08
CA GLY A 108 27.46 -5.10 -10.69
C GLY A 108 27.47 -6.41 -9.92
N GLU A 109 28.20 -6.50 -8.79
CA GLU A 109 28.33 -7.72 -8.02
C GLU A 109 27.28 -7.79 -6.90
N LEU A 110 26.59 -8.94 -6.80
CA LEU A 110 25.60 -9.18 -5.76
C LEU A 110 26.30 -9.65 -4.48
N SER A 111 26.27 -8.80 -3.45
CA SER A 111 26.80 -9.14 -2.13
C SER A 111 25.74 -9.68 -1.19
N ALA A 112 26.18 -10.29 -0.08
CA ALA A 112 25.28 -10.71 0.99
C ALA A 112 24.56 -9.49 1.60
N ASP A 113 25.24 -8.36 1.77
CA ASP A 113 24.63 -7.14 2.35
C ASP A 113 23.58 -6.53 1.41
N TRP A 114 23.80 -6.58 0.10
CA TRP A 114 22.79 -6.16 -0.85
C TRP A 114 21.52 -7.03 -0.76
N THR A 115 21.68 -8.34 -0.56
CA THR A 115 20.52 -9.24 -0.37
C THR A 115 19.76 -8.97 0.93
N VAL A 116 20.42 -8.47 1.99
CA VAL A 116 19.72 -7.98 3.21
C VAL A 116 18.81 -6.81 2.88
N GLN A 117 19.28 -5.83 2.11
CA GLN A 117 18.46 -4.70 1.67
C GLN A 117 17.26 -5.16 0.81
N LEU A 118 17.43 -6.20 -0.01
CA LEU A 118 16.32 -6.79 -0.76
C LEU A 118 15.32 -7.49 0.17
N LEU A 119 15.79 -8.21 1.20
CA LEU A 119 14.95 -8.86 2.21
C LEU A 119 14.13 -7.86 3.06
N GLU A 120 14.61 -6.64 3.24
CA GLU A 120 13.83 -5.58 3.89
C GLU A 120 12.65 -5.11 3.03
N ARG A 121 12.77 -5.23 1.70
CA ARG A 121 11.76 -4.80 0.72
C ARG A 121 10.83 -5.93 0.28
N VAL A 122 11.28 -7.18 0.34
CA VAL A 122 10.49 -8.35 -0.06
C VAL A 122 10.04 -9.09 1.20
N ASP A 123 8.87 -8.69 1.71
CA ASP A 123 8.28 -9.33 2.90
C ASP A 123 6.76 -9.20 2.89
N VAL A 124 6.09 -9.95 3.76
CA VAL A 124 4.65 -9.93 3.93
C VAL A 124 4.16 -8.61 4.55
N ILE A 125 2.92 -8.27 4.27
CA ILE A 125 2.15 -7.27 5.01
C ILE A 125 1.09 -8.03 5.82
N PRO A 126 1.09 -7.92 7.17
CA PRO A 126 0.13 -8.64 8.01
C PRO A 126 -1.31 -8.41 7.55
N ALA A 127 -2.10 -9.48 7.58
CA ALA A 127 -3.47 -9.45 7.07
C ALA A 127 -4.35 -8.47 7.85
N ASP A 128 -4.15 -8.35 9.16
CA ASP A 128 -4.83 -7.38 10.02
C ASP A 128 -4.58 -5.93 9.55
N LEU A 129 -3.32 -5.59 9.22
CA LEU A 129 -2.97 -4.26 8.69
C LEU A 129 -3.59 -4.00 7.32
N ALA A 130 -3.45 -4.97 6.40
CA ALA A 130 -3.98 -4.81 5.05
C ALA A 130 -5.51 -4.69 5.03
N LEU A 131 -6.22 -5.46 5.85
CA LEU A 131 -7.66 -5.36 6.02
C LEU A 131 -8.06 -4.02 6.64
N ALA A 132 -7.38 -3.56 7.68
CA ALA A 132 -7.66 -2.29 8.33
C ALA A 132 -7.49 -1.09 7.37
N GLN A 133 -6.39 -1.06 6.60
CA GLN A 133 -6.19 -0.01 5.61
C GLN A 133 -7.23 -0.06 4.50
N ALA A 134 -7.52 -1.24 3.94
CA ALA A 134 -8.54 -1.37 2.92
C ALA A 134 -9.93 -0.97 3.43
N ALA A 135 -10.31 -1.35 4.67
CA ALA A 135 -11.58 -0.97 5.27
C ALA A 135 -11.68 0.55 5.49
N LEU A 136 -10.60 1.17 5.97
CA LEU A 136 -10.54 2.61 6.23
C LEU A 136 -10.64 3.44 4.95
N GLU A 137 -9.85 3.07 3.92
CA GLU A 137 -9.75 3.81 2.66
C GLU A 137 -10.98 3.61 1.73
N SER A 138 -11.64 2.47 1.82
CA SER A 138 -12.77 2.13 0.96
C SER A 138 -14.14 2.20 1.67
N ALA A 139 -14.19 2.61 2.94
CA ALA A 139 -15.40 2.50 3.77
C ALA A 139 -15.98 1.07 3.75
N TRP A 140 -15.15 0.05 4.02
CA TRP A 140 -15.51 -1.35 3.96
C TRP A 140 -15.98 -1.81 2.56
N GLY A 141 -15.34 -1.29 1.51
CA GLY A 141 -15.66 -1.61 0.11
C GLY A 141 -16.85 -0.83 -0.47
N GLU A 142 -17.48 0.05 0.31
CA GLU A 142 -18.66 0.80 -0.10
C GLU A 142 -18.36 1.99 -1.02
N SER A 143 -17.11 2.45 -1.05
CA SER A 143 -16.73 3.58 -1.89
C SER A 143 -16.96 3.28 -3.38
N ARG A 144 -17.29 4.33 -4.16
CA ARG A 144 -17.40 4.22 -5.62
C ARG A 144 -16.15 3.61 -6.26
N PHE A 145 -14.98 3.95 -5.74
CA PHE A 145 -13.70 3.48 -6.27
C PHE A 145 -13.47 1.98 -6.02
N ALA A 146 -13.91 1.48 -4.86
CA ALA A 146 -13.87 0.05 -4.59
C ALA A 146 -14.84 -0.71 -5.48
N ARG A 147 -16.10 -0.24 -5.60
CA ARG A 147 -17.16 -0.94 -6.37
C ARG A 147 -16.94 -0.90 -7.89
N GLN A 148 -16.49 0.23 -8.44
CA GLN A 148 -16.36 0.42 -9.88
C GLN A 148 -14.94 0.20 -10.41
N GLY A 149 -13.94 0.25 -9.53
CA GLY A 149 -12.53 0.20 -9.94
C GLY A 149 -11.69 -0.79 -9.16
N ASN A 150 -12.27 -1.66 -8.32
CA ASN A 150 -11.53 -2.57 -7.44
C ASN A 150 -10.43 -1.89 -6.63
N ASN A 151 -10.56 -0.55 -6.39
CA ASN A 151 -9.54 0.22 -5.68
C ASN A 151 -9.93 0.39 -4.21
N PHE A 152 -9.40 -0.51 -3.39
CA PHE A 152 -9.68 -0.57 -1.95
C PHE A 152 -8.71 0.27 -1.11
N PHE A 153 -7.66 0.83 -1.69
CA PHE A 153 -6.58 1.51 -0.98
C PHE A 153 -6.39 2.97 -1.41
N GLY A 154 -7.30 3.52 -2.23
CA GLY A 154 -7.20 4.90 -2.69
C GLY A 154 -5.99 5.19 -3.59
N GLN A 155 -5.50 4.21 -4.33
CA GLN A 155 -4.31 4.34 -5.18
C GLN A 155 -4.58 5.25 -6.38
N TRP A 156 -3.65 6.14 -6.65
CA TRP A 156 -3.74 7.11 -7.75
C TRP A 156 -2.90 6.68 -8.94
N CYS A 157 -3.33 7.15 -10.10
CA CYS A 157 -2.56 7.11 -11.35
C CYS A 157 -2.61 8.50 -12.01
N PHE A 158 -1.66 8.75 -12.92
CA PHE A 158 -1.41 10.09 -13.47
C PHE A 158 -1.44 10.13 -15.00
N THR A 159 -1.75 9.02 -15.63
CA THR A 159 -1.99 8.96 -17.08
C THR A 159 -3.49 9.16 -17.31
N GLU A 160 -3.88 10.04 -18.22
CA GLU A 160 -5.27 10.28 -18.54
C GLU A 160 -5.99 8.97 -18.95
N GLY A 161 -7.17 8.75 -18.40
CA GLY A 161 -7.97 7.55 -18.64
C GLY A 161 -7.50 6.29 -17.87
N CYS A 162 -6.54 6.43 -16.95
CA CYS A 162 -6.05 5.29 -16.15
C CYS A 162 -6.98 4.90 -15.00
N GLY A 163 -8.01 5.71 -14.70
CA GLY A 163 -8.86 5.48 -13.55
C GLY A 163 -10.17 6.27 -13.55
N LEU A 164 -10.74 6.42 -12.37
CA LEU A 164 -11.95 7.19 -12.13
C LEU A 164 -11.59 8.61 -11.66
N VAL A 165 -12.10 9.61 -12.34
CA VAL A 165 -11.91 11.01 -11.93
C VAL A 165 -12.64 11.27 -10.62
N PRO A 166 -11.95 11.79 -9.55
CA PRO A 166 -12.60 12.18 -8.31
C PRO A 166 -13.61 13.33 -8.55
N ARG A 167 -14.83 13.21 -8.01
CA ARG A 167 -15.88 14.24 -8.17
C ARG A 167 -15.44 15.63 -7.63
N ARG A 168 -14.57 15.65 -6.62
CA ARG A 168 -14.03 16.85 -5.98
C ARG A 168 -12.54 17.01 -6.25
N ARG A 169 -12.10 16.68 -7.48
CA ARG A 169 -10.71 16.91 -7.88
C ARG A 169 -10.45 18.42 -7.93
N ALA A 170 -9.35 18.86 -7.30
CA ALA A 170 -8.95 20.26 -7.32
C ALA A 170 -8.71 20.72 -8.77
N GLU A 171 -8.98 22.00 -9.05
CA GLU A 171 -8.72 22.60 -10.34
C GLU A 171 -7.23 22.47 -10.70
N GLY A 172 -6.92 22.09 -11.93
CA GLY A 172 -5.55 21.84 -12.38
C GLY A 172 -4.94 20.50 -11.95
N ALA A 173 -5.59 19.71 -11.08
CA ALA A 173 -5.10 18.38 -10.74
C ALA A 173 -5.40 17.39 -11.86
N THR A 174 -4.43 16.51 -12.18
CA THR A 174 -4.53 15.52 -13.26
C THR A 174 -4.71 14.08 -12.78
N HIS A 175 -4.54 13.83 -11.47
CA HIS A 175 -4.62 12.49 -10.93
C HIS A 175 -6.02 11.88 -11.05
N GLU A 176 -6.05 10.58 -11.31
CA GLU A 176 -7.24 9.75 -11.27
C GLU A 176 -7.08 8.67 -10.19
N VAL A 177 -8.18 8.13 -9.70
CA VAL A 177 -8.15 6.95 -8.81
C VAL A 177 -8.09 5.72 -9.69
N GLN A 178 -6.97 4.99 -9.61
CA GLN A 178 -6.65 3.88 -10.49
C GLN A 178 -7.75 2.81 -10.51
N VAL A 179 -8.11 2.33 -11.69
CA VAL A 179 -8.97 1.15 -11.89
C VAL A 179 -8.09 -0.09 -11.99
N PHE A 180 -8.49 -1.16 -11.31
CA PHE A 180 -7.83 -2.46 -11.34
C PHE A 180 -8.75 -3.52 -11.94
N ASP A 181 -8.17 -4.46 -12.67
CA ASP A 181 -8.91 -5.59 -13.27
C ASP A 181 -9.47 -6.55 -12.21
N SER A 182 -8.91 -6.53 -11.00
CA SER A 182 -9.35 -7.40 -9.91
C SER A 182 -8.91 -6.86 -8.54
N VAL A 183 -9.58 -7.37 -7.48
CA VAL A 183 -9.15 -7.18 -6.08
C VAL A 183 -7.71 -7.61 -5.87
N ALA A 184 -7.30 -8.73 -6.48
CA ALA A 184 -5.93 -9.24 -6.36
C ALA A 184 -4.89 -8.27 -6.95
N ALA A 185 -5.19 -7.60 -8.06
CA ALA A 185 -4.32 -6.60 -8.67
C ALA A 185 -4.17 -5.35 -7.78
N SER A 186 -5.26 -4.90 -7.16
CA SER A 186 -5.26 -3.81 -6.19
C SER A 186 -4.39 -4.15 -4.96
N VAL A 187 -4.60 -5.32 -4.36
CA VAL A 187 -3.81 -5.82 -3.21
C VAL A 187 -2.34 -5.95 -3.58
N GLN A 188 -2.01 -6.52 -4.74
CA GLN A 188 -0.63 -6.67 -5.19
C GLN A 188 0.07 -5.32 -5.32
N THR A 189 -0.61 -4.33 -5.92
CA THR A 189 -0.06 -2.98 -6.12
C THR A 189 0.12 -2.26 -4.78
N TYR A 190 -0.86 -2.37 -3.87
CA TYR A 190 -0.77 -1.84 -2.52
C TYR A 190 0.43 -2.43 -1.75
N MET A 191 0.55 -3.75 -1.68
CA MET A 191 1.64 -4.40 -0.94
C MET A 191 3.01 -4.09 -1.55
N ARG A 192 3.11 -4.03 -2.89
CA ARG A 192 4.33 -3.60 -3.57
C ARG A 192 4.69 -2.16 -3.21
N ASN A 193 3.70 -1.27 -3.09
CA ASN A 193 3.92 0.12 -2.71
C ASN A 193 4.50 0.21 -1.30
N LEU A 194 3.90 -0.42 -0.30
CA LEU A 194 4.42 -0.47 1.07
C LEU A 194 5.83 -1.07 1.12
N ASN A 195 6.08 -2.08 0.33
CA ASN A 195 7.35 -2.79 0.27
C ASN A 195 8.46 -2.03 -0.46
N SER A 196 8.14 -1.01 -1.27
CA SER A 196 9.14 -0.39 -2.15
C SER A 196 9.23 1.13 -2.06
N HIS A 197 8.13 1.83 -1.77
CA HIS A 197 8.11 3.28 -1.82
C HIS A 197 8.91 3.91 -0.66
N PRO A 198 9.71 4.96 -0.89
CA PRO A 198 10.53 5.60 0.15
C PRO A 198 9.74 6.08 1.36
N ALA A 199 8.51 6.56 1.17
CA ALA A 199 7.64 7.02 2.26
C ALA A 199 7.37 5.96 3.35
N TYR A 200 7.53 4.67 3.04
CA TYR A 200 7.27 3.56 3.97
C TYR A 200 8.55 2.89 4.48
N THR A 201 9.68 3.59 4.40
CA THR A 201 10.97 3.08 4.90
C THR A 201 10.89 2.76 6.39
N GLU A 202 10.21 3.59 7.18
CA GLU A 202 10.09 3.36 8.63
C GLU A 202 9.27 2.11 8.94
N MET A 203 8.16 1.88 8.28
CA MET A 203 7.39 0.63 8.42
C MET A 203 8.26 -0.60 8.11
N ARG A 204 9.09 -0.54 7.07
CA ARG A 204 10.01 -1.64 6.72
C ARG A 204 11.10 -1.84 7.77
N ARG A 205 11.63 -0.76 8.39
CA ARG A 205 12.60 -0.84 9.49
C ARG A 205 12.00 -1.50 10.73
N ILE A 206 10.78 -1.11 11.11
CA ILE A 206 10.05 -1.75 12.22
C ILE A 206 9.89 -3.24 11.94
N ARG A 207 9.44 -3.61 10.73
CA ARG A 207 9.28 -5.01 10.32
C ARG A 207 10.60 -5.79 10.37
N ALA A 208 11.68 -5.22 9.85
CA ALA A 208 13.00 -5.84 9.87
C ALA A 208 13.51 -6.07 11.31
N LYS A 209 13.28 -5.10 12.20
CA LYS A 209 13.62 -5.22 13.64
C LYS A 209 12.84 -6.36 14.30
N LEU A 210 11.53 -6.44 14.09
CA LEU A 210 10.70 -7.54 14.62
C LEU A 210 11.20 -8.91 14.10
N ARG A 211 11.55 -8.98 12.82
CA ARG A 211 12.15 -10.21 12.22
C ARG A 211 13.46 -10.60 12.88
N GLN A 212 14.35 -9.65 13.15
CA GLN A 212 15.63 -9.90 13.82
C GLN A 212 15.44 -10.38 15.26
N GLN A 213 14.39 -9.92 15.92
CA GLN A 213 14.04 -10.30 17.28
C GLN A 213 13.21 -11.58 17.38
N GLY A 214 12.86 -12.21 16.25
CA GLY A 214 11.96 -13.37 16.22
C GLY A 214 10.55 -13.05 16.72
N GLN A 215 10.14 -11.79 16.69
CA GLN A 215 8.84 -11.33 17.12
C GLN A 215 7.80 -11.51 16.00
N PRO A 216 6.53 -11.78 16.35
CA PRO A 216 5.46 -11.82 15.37
C PRO A 216 5.23 -10.44 14.75
N LEU A 217 4.91 -10.42 13.45
CA LEU A 217 4.54 -9.18 12.78
C LEU A 217 3.09 -8.81 13.12
N ARG A 218 2.91 -7.71 13.83
CA ARG A 218 1.60 -7.18 14.20
C ARG A 218 1.27 -5.94 13.39
N GLY A 219 0.04 -5.88 12.86
CA GLY A 219 -0.42 -4.74 12.06
C GLY A 219 -0.36 -3.42 12.82
N SER A 220 -0.74 -3.42 14.09
CA SER A 220 -0.70 -2.25 14.97
C SER A 220 0.72 -1.70 15.18
N GLU A 221 1.74 -2.57 15.27
CA GLU A 221 3.13 -2.16 15.38
C GLU A 221 3.66 -1.58 14.07
N LEU A 222 3.36 -2.21 12.93
CA LEU A 222 3.78 -1.72 11.61
C LEU A 222 3.07 -0.41 11.23
N ALA A 223 1.85 -0.19 11.71
CA ALA A 223 1.09 1.05 11.50
C ALA A 223 1.86 2.28 11.98
N GLN A 224 2.69 2.16 13.03
CA GLN A 224 3.51 3.26 13.54
C GLN A 224 4.48 3.83 12.49
N GLY A 225 4.88 3.03 11.51
CA GLY A 225 5.73 3.45 10.40
C GLY A 225 4.98 3.98 9.18
N LEU A 226 3.66 4.16 9.25
CA LEU A 226 2.81 4.60 8.13
C LEU A 226 2.37 6.08 8.22
N ASN A 227 3.04 6.89 8.99
CA ASN A 227 2.68 8.30 9.22
C ASN A 227 2.58 9.12 7.91
N SER A 228 3.29 8.72 6.86
CA SER A 228 3.26 9.36 5.54
C SER A 228 2.14 8.86 4.61
N TYR A 229 1.34 7.86 5.02
CA TYR A 229 0.34 7.25 4.13
C TYR A 229 -0.82 8.21 3.80
N ALA A 230 -1.35 8.90 4.80
CA ALA A 230 -2.54 9.74 4.65
C ALA A 230 -2.26 11.24 4.86
N GLY A 231 -1.00 11.66 5.04
CA GLY A 231 -0.66 13.08 5.32
C GLY A 231 -1.17 13.58 6.69
N ILE A 232 -1.76 12.72 7.53
CA ILE A 232 -2.41 13.07 8.81
C ILE A 232 -1.50 12.78 10.02
N GLY A 233 -0.25 12.38 9.79
CA GLY A 233 0.72 12.14 10.86
C GLY A 233 0.37 10.96 11.78
N THR A 234 0.67 11.09 13.08
CA THR A 234 0.51 10.04 14.11
C THR A 234 -0.93 9.53 14.27
N HIS A 235 -1.93 10.37 14.00
CA HIS A 235 -3.35 9.97 14.08
C HIS A 235 -3.73 8.83 13.12
N TYR A 236 -2.99 8.65 12.00
CA TYR A 236 -3.28 7.55 11.08
C TYR A 236 -2.95 6.19 11.70
N ALA A 237 -1.82 6.08 12.39
CA ALA A 237 -1.42 4.87 13.08
C ALA A 237 -2.42 4.49 14.20
N GLU A 238 -2.89 5.48 14.96
CA GLU A 238 -3.90 5.30 16.00
C GLU A 238 -5.23 4.80 15.41
N ARG A 239 -5.68 5.39 14.30
CA ARG A 239 -6.90 4.96 13.60
C ARG A 239 -6.79 3.53 13.09
N LEU A 240 -5.63 3.13 12.55
CA LEU A 240 -5.40 1.76 12.10
C LEU A 240 -5.40 0.78 13.27
N SER A 241 -4.71 1.11 14.37
CA SER A 241 -4.68 0.27 15.57
C SER A 241 -6.10 0.09 16.15
N SER A 242 -6.86 1.16 16.25
CA SER A 242 -8.26 1.13 16.68
C SER A 242 -9.13 0.31 15.73
N MET A 243 -8.94 0.42 14.40
CA MET A 243 -9.66 -0.38 13.41
C MET A 243 -9.37 -1.87 13.57
N ILE A 244 -8.11 -2.24 13.81
CA ILE A 244 -7.69 -3.62 14.03
C ILE A 244 -8.36 -4.17 15.29
N GLU A 245 -8.27 -3.46 16.39
CA GLU A 245 -8.77 -3.89 17.70
C GLU A 245 -10.29 -3.99 17.71
N HIS A 246 -11.02 -2.91 17.37
CA HIS A 246 -12.51 -2.89 17.44
C HIS A 246 -13.20 -3.86 16.48
N ASN A 247 -12.50 -4.35 15.45
CA ASN A 247 -13.07 -5.29 14.51
C ASN A 247 -12.45 -6.68 14.62
N ASP A 248 -11.65 -6.94 15.67
CA ASP A 248 -10.97 -8.23 15.90
C ASP A 248 -10.25 -8.75 14.64
N LEU A 249 -9.55 -7.84 13.93
CA LEU A 249 -8.87 -8.21 12.69
C LEU A 249 -7.61 -9.03 12.94
N GLU A 250 -7.07 -9.02 14.15
CA GLU A 250 -5.91 -9.83 14.55
C GLU A 250 -6.13 -11.33 14.34
N ARG A 251 -7.36 -11.81 14.44
CA ARG A 251 -7.72 -13.22 14.18
C ARG A 251 -7.40 -13.68 12.76
N PHE A 252 -7.29 -12.75 11.81
CA PHE A 252 -6.97 -13.06 10.41
C PHE A 252 -5.46 -13.06 10.14
N ARG A 253 -4.66 -12.60 11.10
CA ARG A 253 -3.22 -12.70 11.05
C ARG A 253 -2.83 -14.17 11.17
N ASN A 254 -2.47 -14.79 10.04
CA ASN A 254 -1.84 -16.09 10.07
C ASN A 254 -0.53 -15.95 10.86
N ASN A 255 -0.03 -17.05 11.44
CA ASN A 255 1.31 -17.09 12.01
C ASN A 255 2.32 -16.77 10.91
N GLU A 256 2.53 -15.47 10.67
CA GLU A 256 3.42 -14.91 9.66
C GLU A 256 4.85 -14.78 10.23
N GLY A 257 5.22 -15.82 11.01
CA GLY A 257 6.54 -16.00 11.56
C GLY A 257 7.58 -16.43 10.54
#